data_8ff1e7703879c00025683a7d7f7e07be
#
_entry.id   8ff1e7703879c00025683a7d7f7e07be
#
_cell.length_a   1.000
_cell.length_b   1.000
_cell.length_c   1.000
_cell.angle_alpha   90.00
_cell.angle_beta   90.00
_cell.angle_gamma   90.00
#
_symmetry.space_group_name_H-M   'P 1'
#
loop_
_entity.id
_entity.type
_entity.pdbx_description
1 polymer ?
#
loop_
_entity_poly.entity_id
_entity_poly.type
_entity_poly.pdbx_seq_one_letter_code
_entity_poly.pdbx_strand_id
1 'polypeptide(L)'
;MTSVLVIMNNFAPQNNCGSIPNTKLIKYLARQDVDITLITSAITPDMNLDEKLLPQELERIRVLRVPYGAFFSKTIQASRNRITVSGVKDQMKAETRPVRAAVVSVLKDLYFDLRNLDWTVQALKLVRRELHGSHFDCVYSSYPERMSHILAQRVRETGMADRWIADFRDPMIYDFYYTHGQRRDLRRQQRIERRADLVTIVSEDSRDKFRCPGVPDSKLICIPNGYDPEDFSGDLLCPGEQDGILRFFYAGTLYAGKRDFTILFRALSELIAEGIIAPDRVRVDYAGNEWSVMESFADSFGLTNICTNHGFIPRSRVLELMSRSDCSLVSSHNTAADRGVVTGKIFEQLLIGKPIIAVISGDMPDSELGGIVRDCRAGIVYEQPCHETDYPALKQWLREVYIQKVTTGRVESTLDPRRREQYSYAQLSRRLFALMGGAQCKETL
;
A
#
# COMPACT_ATOMS: atom_id res chain seq x y z
N MET A 1 -7.65 21.11 22.40
CA MET A 1 -7.52 19.69 22.01
C MET A 1 -8.64 19.37 21.04
N THR A 2 -8.33 18.99 19.82
CA THR A 2 -9.28 18.66 18.76
C THR A 2 -9.88 17.29 19.01
N SER A 3 -11.21 17.16 18.99
CA SER A 3 -11.91 15.87 19.22
C SER A 3 -12.22 15.20 17.88
N VAL A 4 -11.73 13.97 17.66
CA VAL A 4 -11.84 13.27 16.38
C VAL A 4 -12.44 11.88 16.56
N LEU A 5 -13.49 11.60 15.79
CA LEU A 5 -14.01 10.25 15.63
C LEU A 5 -13.38 9.60 14.40
N VAL A 6 -12.58 8.56 14.59
CA VAL A 6 -11.96 7.78 13.54
C VAL A 6 -12.77 6.53 13.28
N ILE A 7 -13.13 6.25 12.03
CA ILE A 7 -13.88 5.06 11.61
C ILE A 7 -13.10 4.33 10.52
N MET A 8 -12.50 3.21 10.88
CA MET A 8 -11.78 2.35 9.94
C MET A 8 -11.94 0.88 10.34
N ASN A 9 -12.32 0.05 9.38
CA ASN A 9 -12.56 -1.36 9.64
C ASN A 9 -11.26 -2.13 9.83
N ASN A 10 -10.25 -1.82 8.99
CA ASN A 10 -8.94 -2.45 9.02
C ASN A 10 -8.00 -1.69 9.96
N PHE A 11 -7.67 -2.31 11.10
CA PHE A 11 -6.80 -1.74 12.13
C PHE A 11 -6.07 -2.85 12.90
N ALA A 12 -4.95 -2.52 13.53
CA ALA A 12 -4.19 -3.46 14.35
C ALA A 12 -5.06 -4.14 15.43
N PRO A 13 -4.77 -5.39 15.80
CA PRO A 13 -3.64 -6.24 15.40
C PRO A 13 -3.81 -6.98 14.06
N GLN A 14 -4.83 -6.64 13.26
CA GLN A 14 -5.03 -7.24 11.95
C GLN A 14 -3.84 -6.91 11.04
N ASN A 15 -3.22 -7.94 10.46
CA ASN A 15 -2.05 -7.83 9.58
C ASN A 15 -2.48 -7.99 8.12
N ASN A 16 -2.81 -6.88 7.48
CA ASN A 16 -3.07 -6.81 6.04
C ASN A 16 -2.61 -5.46 5.46
N CYS A 17 -2.62 -5.34 4.14
CA CYS A 17 -2.15 -4.14 3.43
C CYS A 17 -2.94 -2.86 3.78
N GLY A 18 -4.19 -2.98 4.22
CA GLY A 18 -5.02 -1.83 4.62
C GLY A 18 -4.84 -1.45 6.09
N SER A 19 -4.57 -2.40 6.98
CA SER A 19 -4.45 -2.12 8.43
C SER A 19 -3.12 -1.45 8.79
N ILE A 20 -2.02 -1.81 8.12
CA ILE A 20 -0.69 -1.26 8.41
C ILE A 20 -0.66 0.26 8.25
N PRO A 21 -0.99 0.86 7.06
CA PRO A 21 -0.98 2.30 6.90
C PRO A 21 -1.96 3.02 7.83
N ASN A 22 -3.16 2.47 8.04
CA ASN A 22 -4.14 3.02 8.96
C ASN A 22 -3.60 3.09 10.39
N THR A 23 -3.03 1.99 10.87
CA THR A 23 -2.47 1.91 12.22
C THR A 23 -1.31 2.89 12.41
N LYS A 24 -0.39 2.96 11.44
CA LYS A 24 0.74 3.88 11.51
C LYS A 24 0.31 5.35 11.46
N LEU A 25 -0.64 5.69 10.61
CA LEU A 25 -1.18 7.05 10.54
C LEU A 25 -1.81 7.47 11.88
N ILE A 26 -2.62 6.61 12.49
CA ILE A 26 -3.27 6.89 13.78
C ILE A 26 -2.26 6.91 14.93
N LYS A 27 -1.23 6.06 14.91
CA LYS A 27 -0.11 6.11 15.86
C LYS A 27 0.48 7.53 15.97
N TYR A 28 0.83 8.11 14.84
CA TYR A 28 1.41 9.46 14.81
C TYR A 28 0.37 10.57 15.00
N LEU A 29 -0.87 10.36 14.63
CA LEU A 29 -1.96 11.27 14.93
C LEU A 29 -2.19 11.38 16.44
N ALA A 30 -2.15 10.28 17.18
CA ALA A 30 -2.31 10.24 18.63
C ALA A 30 -1.18 10.96 19.41
N ARG A 31 -0.08 11.31 18.74
CA ARG A 31 0.99 12.13 19.30
C ARG A 31 0.75 13.63 19.15
N GLN A 32 -0.29 14.02 18.39
CA GLN A 32 -0.71 15.41 18.27
C GLN A 32 -1.63 15.81 19.44
N ASP A 33 -2.01 17.08 19.52
CA ASP A 33 -2.99 17.59 20.48
C ASP A 33 -4.44 17.23 20.06
N VAL A 34 -4.76 15.94 20.09
CA VAL A 34 -6.03 15.39 19.61
C VAL A 34 -6.58 14.32 20.56
N ASP A 35 -7.91 14.37 20.80
CA ASP A 35 -8.66 13.32 21.48
C ASP A 35 -9.29 12.39 20.44
N ILE A 36 -8.85 11.12 20.40
CA ILE A 36 -9.27 10.16 19.39
C ILE A 36 -10.18 9.10 19.97
N THR A 37 -11.39 9.01 19.41
CA THR A 37 -12.25 7.83 19.55
C THR A 37 -12.20 7.03 18.25
N LEU A 38 -11.71 5.77 18.29
CA LEU A 38 -11.59 4.88 17.15
C LEU A 38 -12.69 3.83 17.14
N ILE A 39 -13.46 3.75 16.06
CA ILE A 39 -14.39 2.65 15.76
C ILE A 39 -13.76 1.73 14.72
N THR A 40 -13.59 0.45 15.07
CA THR A 40 -13.01 -0.57 14.19
C THR A 40 -13.75 -1.90 14.34
N SER A 41 -13.50 -2.87 13.46
CA SER A 41 -14.08 -4.20 13.57
C SER A 41 -13.54 -4.96 14.78
N ALA A 42 -14.41 -5.76 15.40
CA ALA A 42 -13.96 -6.77 16.35
C ALA A 42 -13.07 -7.81 15.65
N ILE A 43 -12.13 -8.35 16.41
CA ILE A 43 -11.24 -9.41 15.92
C ILE A 43 -12.07 -10.66 15.63
N THR A 44 -11.89 -11.23 14.46
CA THR A 44 -12.57 -12.45 14.01
C THR A 44 -11.56 -13.56 13.76
N PRO A 45 -11.94 -14.84 13.88
CA PRO A 45 -11.03 -15.97 13.76
C PRO A 45 -10.38 -16.15 12.37
N ASP A 46 -10.93 -15.54 11.34
CA ASP A 46 -10.41 -15.55 9.96
C ASP A 46 -9.34 -14.49 9.69
N MET A 47 -9.10 -13.58 10.65
CA MET A 47 -8.09 -12.53 10.52
C MET A 47 -6.68 -13.08 10.75
N ASN A 48 -5.73 -12.62 9.95
CA ASN A 48 -4.31 -12.77 10.24
C ASN A 48 -3.93 -11.67 11.24
N LEU A 49 -3.40 -12.06 12.40
CA LEU A 49 -3.09 -11.13 13.49
C LEU A 49 -1.59 -11.05 13.74
N ASP A 50 -1.13 -9.85 14.04
CA ASP A 50 0.23 -9.58 14.51
C ASP A 50 0.17 -8.55 15.64
N GLU A 51 0.35 -8.99 16.86
CA GLU A 51 0.32 -8.14 18.07
C GLU A 51 1.43 -7.08 18.07
N LYS A 52 2.51 -7.29 17.31
CA LYS A 52 3.60 -6.30 17.16
C LYS A 52 3.17 -5.04 16.41
N LEU A 53 2.04 -5.10 15.70
CA LEU A 53 1.46 -3.93 15.02
C LEU A 53 0.72 -2.99 15.99
N LEU A 54 0.41 -3.42 17.22
CA LEU A 54 -0.26 -2.58 18.21
C LEU A 54 0.69 -1.48 18.70
N PRO A 55 0.42 -0.20 18.39
CA PRO A 55 1.24 0.89 18.89
C PRO A 55 0.95 1.18 20.36
N GLN A 56 1.96 1.62 21.10
CA GLN A 56 1.82 2.00 22.52
C GLN A 56 0.83 3.17 22.70
N GLU A 57 0.71 4.03 21.70
CA GLU A 57 -0.21 5.18 21.68
C GLU A 57 -1.68 4.78 21.78
N LEU A 58 -2.04 3.50 21.56
CA LEU A 58 -3.41 3.02 21.76
C LEU A 58 -3.92 3.19 23.19
N GLU A 59 -3.04 3.26 24.20
CA GLU A 59 -3.40 3.55 25.58
C GLU A 59 -4.04 4.95 25.75
N ARG A 60 -3.76 5.86 24.78
CA ARG A 60 -4.29 7.22 24.74
C ARG A 60 -5.54 7.38 23.88
N ILE A 61 -6.00 6.29 23.25
CA ILE A 61 -7.09 6.28 22.28
C ILE A 61 -8.24 5.45 22.84
N ARG A 62 -9.46 5.99 22.81
CA ARG A 62 -10.65 5.19 23.09
C ARG A 62 -10.99 4.29 21.92
N VAL A 63 -10.75 2.98 22.02
CA VAL A 63 -11.02 2.02 20.95
C VAL A 63 -12.34 1.29 21.16
N LEU A 64 -13.27 1.44 20.24
CA LEU A 64 -14.57 0.78 20.21
C LEU A 64 -14.58 -0.28 19.08
N ARG A 65 -14.63 -1.56 19.47
CA ARG A 65 -14.64 -2.68 18.52
C ARG A 65 -16.07 -3.15 18.25
N VAL A 66 -16.48 -3.12 16.98
CA VAL A 66 -17.83 -3.49 16.52
C VAL A 66 -17.86 -4.96 16.14
N PRO A 67 -18.65 -5.81 16.83
CA PRO A 67 -18.83 -7.20 16.41
C PRO A 67 -19.77 -7.27 15.20
N TYR A 68 -19.66 -8.35 14.42
CA TYR A 68 -20.71 -8.73 13.48
C TYR A 68 -21.90 -9.33 14.24
N GLY A 69 -23.10 -9.22 13.67
CA GLY A 69 -24.28 -9.88 14.21
C GLY A 69 -24.15 -11.42 14.18
N ALA A 70 -25.00 -12.09 14.95
CA ALA A 70 -24.88 -13.53 15.21
C ALA A 70 -24.82 -14.40 13.94
N PHE A 71 -25.52 -14.02 12.88
CA PHE A 71 -25.50 -14.75 11.61
C PHE A 71 -24.12 -14.69 10.94
N PHE A 72 -23.57 -13.49 10.77
CA PHE A 72 -22.26 -13.31 10.11
C PHE A 72 -21.11 -13.80 10.99
N SER A 73 -21.18 -13.67 12.30
CA SER A 73 -20.19 -14.23 13.21
C SER A 73 -20.08 -15.75 13.08
N LYS A 74 -21.21 -16.48 12.93
CA LYS A 74 -21.23 -17.93 12.70
C LYS A 74 -20.69 -18.31 11.32
N THR A 75 -21.02 -17.55 10.27
CA THR A 75 -20.53 -17.83 8.91
C THR A 75 -19.04 -17.59 8.77
N ILE A 76 -18.51 -16.55 9.41
CA ILE A 76 -17.06 -16.27 9.48
C ILE A 76 -16.32 -17.41 10.19
N GLN A 77 -16.84 -17.89 11.30
CA GLN A 77 -16.26 -19.01 12.05
C GLN A 77 -16.27 -20.32 11.26
N ALA A 78 -17.34 -20.57 10.47
CA ALA A 78 -17.46 -21.75 9.63
C ALA A 78 -16.53 -21.71 8.40
N SER A 79 -16.21 -20.53 7.87
CA SER A 79 -15.32 -20.38 6.72
C SER A 79 -13.86 -20.66 7.06
N ARG A 80 -13.41 -20.46 8.30
CA ARG A 80 -12.06 -20.83 8.77
C ARG A 80 -11.74 -22.29 8.49
N ASN A 81 -12.71 -23.18 8.64
CA ASN A 81 -12.52 -24.61 8.43
C ASN A 81 -12.40 -25.02 6.95
N ARG A 82 -12.67 -24.09 6.00
CA ARG A 82 -12.64 -24.34 4.54
C ARG A 82 -11.47 -23.68 3.81
N ILE A 83 -10.90 -22.60 4.35
CA ILE A 83 -9.86 -21.77 3.66
C ILE A 83 -8.49 -22.46 3.60
N THR A 84 -8.24 -23.50 4.40
CA THR A 84 -6.95 -24.21 4.42
C THR A 84 -6.64 -24.99 3.14
N VAL A 85 -7.54 -25.11 2.16
CA VAL A 85 -7.38 -26.06 1.03
C VAL A 85 -7.54 -25.45 -0.38
N SER A 86 -8.08 -24.23 -0.60
CA SER A 86 -8.51 -23.86 -1.96
C SER A 86 -8.01 -22.52 -2.57
N GLY A 87 -7.09 -21.83 -1.94
CA GLY A 87 -6.75 -20.43 -2.33
C GLY A 87 -6.17 -20.20 -3.75
N VAL A 88 -5.60 -21.19 -4.41
CA VAL A 88 -4.87 -21.01 -5.70
C VAL A 88 -5.57 -21.70 -6.88
N LYS A 89 -6.37 -22.73 -6.63
CA LYS A 89 -7.01 -23.51 -7.71
C LYS A 89 -8.27 -22.88 -8.33
N ASP A 90 -8.88 -21.91 -7.66
CA ASP A 90 -10.16 -21.34 -8.11
C ASP A 90 -10.02 -20.23 -9.17
N GLN A 91 -8.89 -19.55 -9.26
CA GLN A 91 -8.67 -18.52 -10.28
C GLN A 91 -8.47 -19.11 -11.70
N MET A 92 -7.84 -20.27 -11.80
CA MET A 92 -7.63 -20.93 -13.12
C MET A 92 -8.86 -21.65 -13.68
N LYS A 93 -9.90 -21.89 -12.87
CA LYS A 93 -11.14 -22.55 -13.33
C LYS A 93 -12.26 -21.61 -13.81
N ALA A 94 -12.08 -20.29 -13.67
CA ALA A 94 -13.09 -19.29 -14.03
C ALA A 94 -13.29 -19.16 -15.56
N GLU A 95 -12.30 -19.54 -16.36
CA GLU A 95 -12.37 -19.41 -17.83
C GLU A 95 -13.33 -20.39 -18.53
N THR A 96 -13.78 -21.46 -17.87
CA THR A 96 -14.50 -22.54 -18.55
C THR A 96 -16.05 -22.49 -18.42
N ARG A 97 -16.64 -21.61 -17.61
CA ARG A 97 -18.11 -21.48 -17.47
C ARG A 97 -18.53 -20.05 -17.10
N PRO A 98 -18.68 -19.13 -18.06
CA PRO A 98 -18.91 -17.70 -17.79
C PRO A 98 -20.21 -17.40 -17.02
N VAL A 99 -21.29 -18.13 -17.27
CA VAL A 99 -22.58 -17.91 -16.58
C VAL A 99 -22.50 -18.29 -15.10
N ARG A 100 -21.85 -19.41 -14.77
CA ARG A 100 -21.67 -19.84 -13.38
C ARG A 100 -20.76 -18.89 -12.60
N ALA A 101 -19.70 -18.39 -13.24
CA ALA A 101 -18.80 -17.40 -12.66
C ALA A 101 -19.55 -16.08 -12.37
N ALA A 102 -20.40 -15.62 -13.29
CA ALA A 102 -21.21 -14.42 -13.10
C ALA A 102 -22.19 -14.55 -11.92
N VAL A 103 -22.91 -15.69 -11.82
CA VAL A 103 -23.83 -15.94 -10.70
C VAL A 103 -23.09 -15.97 -9.37
N VAL A 104 -21.93 -16.66 -9.29
CA VAL A 104 -21.11 -16.72 -8.08
C VAL A 104 -20.60 -15.33 -7.70
N SER A 105 -20.20 -14.50 -8.67
CA SER A 105 -19.78 -13.12 -8.42
C SER A 105 -20.92 -12.28 -7.83
N VAL A 106 -22.11 -12.34 -8.41
CA VAL A 106 -23.30 -11.62 -7.89
C VAL A 106 -23.65 -12.05 -6.46
N LEU A 107 -23.60 -13.37 -6.18
CA LEU A 107 -23.86 -13.87 -4.82
C LEU A 107 -22.79 -13.44 -3.83
N LYS A 108 -21.53 -13.41 -4.24
CA LYS A 108 -20.43 -12.86 -3.40
C LYS A 108 -20.66 -11.38 -3.12
N ASP A 109 -20.97 -10.58 -4.14
CA ASP A 109 -21.24 -9.14 -3.96
C ASP A 109 -22.42 -8.90 -3.00
N LEU A 110 -23.50 -9.67 -3.15
CA LEU A 110 -24.64 -9.59 -2.26
C LEU A 110 -24.29 -9.98 -0.82
N TYR A 111 -23.51 -11.05 -0.62
CA TYR A 111 -23.03 -11.46 0.69
C TYR A 111 -22.20 -10.36 1.36
N PHE A 112 -21.26 -9.75 0.62
CA PHE A 112 -20.45 -8.65 1.16
C PHE A 112 -21.29 -7.41 1.45
N ASP A 113 -22.27 -7.07 0.63
CA ASP A 113 -23.18 -5.96 0.90
C ASP A 113 -24.01 -6.17 2.17
N LEU A 114 -24.55 -7.39 2.36
CA LEU A 114 -25.30 -7.74 3.56
C LEU A 114 -24.43 -7.76 4.82
N ARG A 115 -23.20 -8.26 4.71
CA ARG A 115 -22.20 -8.22 5.80
C ARG A 115 -21.85 -6.78 6.17
N ASN A 116 -21.66 -5.91 5.21
CA ASN A 116 -21.39 -4.50 5.43
C ASN A 116 -22.57 -3.79 6.08
N LEU A 117 -23.79 -4.11 5.66
CA LEU A 117 -25.01 -3.57 6.27
C LEU A 117 -25.16 -4.03 7.72
N ASP A 118 -24.95 -5.31 8.02
CA ASP A 118 -25.00 -5.84 9.38
C ASP A 118 -24.00 -5.12 10.28
N TRP A 119 -22.74 -5.02 9.86
CA TRP A 119 -21.73 -4.30 10.63
C TRP A 119 -22.14 -2.84 10.89
N THR A 120 -22.66 -2.15 9.86
CA THR A 120 -23.13 -0.76 10.00
C THR A 120 -24.26 -0.65 11.04
N VAL A 121 -25.19 -1.59 11.05
CA VAL A 121 -26.28 -1.62 12.04
C VAL A 121 -25.73 -1.83 13.46
N GLN A 122 -24.79 -2.75 13.66
CA GLN A 122 -24.14 -2.98 14.96
C GLN A 122 -23.33 -1.74 15.38
N ALA A 123 -22.60 -1.11 14.45
CA ALA A 123 -21.85 0.11 14.70
C ALA A 123 -22.78 1.27 15.14
N LEU A 124 -23.92 1.46 14.48
CA LEU A 124 -24.89 2.49 14.86
C LEU A 124 -25.49 2.25 16.25
N LYS A 125 -25.74 0.99 16.62
CA LYS A 125 -26.17 0.64 17.99
C LYS A 125 -25.07 1.00 19.00
N LEU A 126 -23.80 0.68 18.68
CA LEU A 126 -22.66 1.00 19.52
C LEU A 126 -22.52 2.52 19.70
N VAL A 127 -22.57 3.29 18.60
CA VAL A 127 -22.51 4.76 18.63
C VAL A 127 -23.60 5.35 19.51
N ARG A 128 -24.85 4.88 19.37
CA ARG A 128 -25.97 5.34 20.20
C ARG A 128 -25.78 5.03 21.69
N ARG A 129 -25.17 3.89 22.01
CA ARG A 129 -24.96 3.46 23.40
C ARG A 129 -23.76 4.15 24.05
N GLU A 130 -22.62 4.18 23.33
CA GLU A 130 -21.33 4.59 23.89
C GLU A 130 -20.99 6.06 23.67
N LEU A 131 -21.58 6.69 22.64
CA LEU A 131 -21.27 8.05 22.22
C LEU A 131 -22.52 8.97 22.27
N HIS A 132 -23.54 8.57 23.03
CA HIS A 132 -24.74 9.40 23.21
C HIS A 132 -24.35 10.76 23.83
N GLY A 133 -24.75 11.86 23.18
CA GLY A 133 -24.42 13.21 23.62
C GLY A 133 -22.97 13.66 23.36
N SER A 134 -22.14 12.81 22.78
CA SER A 134 -20.79 13.21 22.35
C SER A 134 -20.87 14.06 21.08
N HIS A 135 -19.93 14.99 20.95
CA HIS A 135 -19.74 15.83 19.77
C HIS A 135 -18.26 15.81 19.37
N PHE A 136 -17.97 15.79 18.07
CA PHE A 136 -16.63 15.72 17.51
C PHE A 136 -16.39 16.87 16.53
N ASP A 137 -15.21 17.49 16.59
CA ASP A 137 -14.81 18.51 15.61
C ASP A 137 -14.68 17.89 14.20
N CYS A 138 -14.27 16.61 14.13
CA CYS A 138 -14.10 15.90 12.87
C CYS A 138 -14.45 14.41 12.99
N VAL A 139 -15.09 13.86 11.96
CA VAL A 139 -15.12 12.42 11.71
C VAL A 139 -14.21 12.10 10.51
N TYR A 140 -13.26 11.18 10.72
CA TYR A 140 -12.36 10.66 9.69
C TYR A 140 -12.71 9.21 9.42
N SER A 141 -12.97 8.86 8.16
CA SER A 141 -13.31 7.49 7.78
C SER A 141 -12.41 7.00 6.66
N SER A 142 -11.95 5.74 6.71
CA SER A 142 -11.04 5.18 5.71
C SER A 142 -11.64 3.97 5.00
N TYR A 143 -11.51 3.93 3.67
CA TYR A 143 -11.77 2.82 2.75
C TYR A 143 -10.46 2.01 2.58
N PRO A 144 -10.45 0.66 2.39
CA PRO A 144 -11.33 -0.04 1.44
C PRO A 144 -12.65 -0.58 1.97
N GLU A 145 -12.96 -0.47 3.24
CA GLU A 145 -14.23 -1.00 3.73
C GLU A 145 -15.35 0.05 3.65
N ARG A 146 -16.33 -0.18 2.77
CA ARG A 146 -17.46 0.74 2.45
C ARG A 146 -18.23 1.20 3.68
N MET A 147 -18.35 0.33 4.69
CA MET A 147 -19.09 0.60 5.91
C MET A 147 -18.52 1.73 6.75
N SER A 148 -17.21 1.99 6.67
CA SER A 148 -16.58 3.11 7.36
C SER A 148 -17.18 4.45 6.91
N HIS A 149 -17.31 4.65 5.60
CA HIS A 149 -17.88 5.88 5.04
C HIS A 149 -19.40 5.98 5.27
N ILE A 150 -20.13 4.86 5.24
CA ILE A 150 -21.57 4.85 5.51
C ILE A 150 -21.84 5.28 6.95
N LEU A 151 -21.07 4.77 7.91
CA LEU A 151 -21.19 5.15 9.32
C LEU A 151 -20.81 6.62 9.52
N ALA A 152 -19.70 7.08 8.92
CA ALA A 152 -19.26 8.48 9.02
C ALA A 152 -20.28 9.45 8.44
N GLN A 153 -20.89 9.12 7.31
CA GLN A 153 -21.97 9.91 6.73
C GLN A 153 -23.14 10.04 7.72
N ARG A 154 -23.55 8.95 8.39
CA ARG A 154 -24.62 8.99 9.39
C ARG A 154 -24.27 9.83 10.61
N VAL A 155 -23.06 9.70 11.12
CA VAL A 155 -22.54 10.53 12.21
C VAL A 155 -22.59 12.01 11.82
N ARG A 156 -22.16 12.38 10.62
CA ARG A 156 -22.21 13.76 10.11
C ARG A 156 -23.65 14.26 9.95
N GLU A 157 -24.54 13.44 9.39
CA GLU A 157 -25.96 13.79 9.18
C GLU A 157 -26.74 13.99 10.49
N THR A 158 -26.33 13.35 11.59
CA THR A 158 -26.96 13.54 12.92
C THR A 158 -26.42 14.74 13.69
N GLY A 159 -25.44 15.48 13.14
CA GLY A 159 -24.81 16.62 13.80
C GLY A 159 -23.84 16.23 14.92
N MET A 160 -23.44 14.96 15.03
CA MET A 160 -22.44 14.52 16.00
C MET A 160 -21.01 14.93 15.62
N ALA A 161 -20.77 15.38 14.40
CA ALA A 161 -19.48 15.87 13.95
C ALA A 161 -19.65 17.11 13.06
N ASP A 162 -18.76 18.09 13.21
CA ASP A 162 -18.79 19.35 12.43
C ASP A 162 -18.23 19.18 11.02
N ARG A 163 -17.28 18.27 10.84
CA ARG A 163 -16.59 18.00 9.57
C ARG A 163 -16.48 16.51 9.31
N TRP A 164 -16.51 16.12 8.04
CA TRP A 164 -16.24 14.75 7.60
C TRP A 164 -15.13 14.73 6.56
N ILE A 165 -14.06 13.99 6.85
CA ILE A 165 -12.97 13.67 5.92
C ILE A 165 -13.13 12.19 5.52
N ALA A 166 -13.33 11.95 4.22
CA ALA A 166 -13.42 10.61 3.65
C ALA A 166 -12.10 10.23 2.99
N ASP A 167 -11.40 9.24 3.53
CA ASP A 167 -10.10 8.75 3.06
C ASP A 167 -10.26 7.52 2.18
N PHE A 168 -9.72 7.60 0.98
CA PHE A 168 -9.69 6.52 0.03
C PHE A 168 -8.25 6.02 -0.19
N ARG A 169 -7.92 4.88 0.43
CA ARG A 169 -6.65 4.19 0.18
C ARG A 169 -6.65 3.46 -1.16
N ASP A 170 -7.84 3.19 -1.67
CA ASP A 170 -8.10 2.62 -2.99
C ASP A 170 -9.36 3.25 -3.55
N PRO A 171 -9.50 3.43 -4.88
CA PRO A 171 -10.77 3.82 -5.48
C PRO A 171 -11.78 2.67 -5.34
N MET A 172 -13.09 2.98 -5.32
CA MET A 172 -14.13 1.94 -5.30
C MET A 172 -14.26 1.22 -6.65
N ILE A 173 -13.62 1.73 -7.68
CA ILE A 173 -13.70 1.20 -9.04
C ILE A 173 -12.29 1.05 -9.58
N TYR A 174 -12.04 -0.14 -10.14
CA TYR A 174 -10.84 -0.45 -10.90
C TYR A 174 -11.23 -0.90 -12.29
N ASP A 175 -10.62 -0.33 -13.32
CA ASP A 175 -10.93 -0.65 -14.70
C ASP A 175 -10.59 -2.10 -15.09
N PHE A 176 -9.64 -2.71 -14.39
CA PHE A 176 -9.20 -4.09 -14.62
C PHE A 176 -9.98 -5.16 -13.81
N TYR A 177 -10.82 -4.76 -12.86
CA TYR A 177 -11.74 -5.67 -12.16
C TYR A 177 -13.16 -5.42 -12.63
N TYR A 178 -13.62 -6.17 -13.63
CA TYR A 178 -15.02 -6.12 -14.02
C TYR A 178 -15.88 -6.74 -12.92
N THR A 179 -16.59 -5.91 -12.16
CA THR A 179 -17.63 -6.34 -11.23
C THR A 179 -18.99 -5.91 -11.73
N HIS A 180 -20.01 -6.76 -11.57
CA HIS A 180 -21.39 -6.41 -11.93
C HIS A 180 -21.92 -5.20 -11.14
N GLY A 181 -21.24 -4.83 -10.07
CA GLY A 181 -21.55 -3.71 -9.19
C GLY A 181 -20.89 -2.38 -9.53
N GLN A 182 -20.03 -2.29 -10.54
CA GLN A 182 -19.23 -1.08 -10.83
C GLN A 182 -20.05 0.23 -10.91
N ARG A 183 -21.18 0.22 -11.62
CA ARG A 183 -22.04 1.42 -11.69
C ARG A 183 -22.61 1.82 -10.33
N ARG A 184 -22.91 0.83 -9.48
CA ARG A 184 -23.39 1.06 -8.11
C ARG A 184 -22.29 1.62 -7.23
N ASP A 185 -21.08 1.12 -7.37
CA ASP A 185 -19.92 1.54 -6.60
C ASP A 185 -19.46 2.94 -7.02
N LEU A 186 -19.48 3.26 -8.32
CA LEU A 186 -19.29 4.63 -8.82
C LEU A 186 -20.29 5.62 -8.19
N ARG A 187 -21.58 5.27 -8.19
CA ARG A 187 -22.60 6.14 -7.57
C ARG A 187 -22.38 6.30 -6.07
N ARG A 188 -21.88 5.28 -5.38
CA ARG A 188 -21.55 5.33 -3.95
C ARG A 188 -20.36 6.25 -3.72
N GLN A 189 -19.28 6.05 -4.46
CA GLN A 189 -18.09 6.91 -4.39
C GLN A 189 -18.46 8.38 -4.64
N GLN A 190 -19.15 8.68 -5.74
CA GLN A 190 -19.62 10.04 -6.06
C GLN A 190 -20.52 10.65 -4.99
N ARG A 191 -21.35 9.82 -4.32
CA ARG A 191 -22.17 10.31 -3.20
C ARG A 191 -21.30 10.73 -2.02
N ILE A 192 -20.26 9.97 -1.71
CA ILE A 192 -19.30 10.28 -0.65
C ILE A 192 -18.54 11.56 -1.00
N GLU A 193 -18.01 11.67 -2.23
CA GLU A 193 -17.29 12.85 -2.71
C GLU A 193 -18.13 14.13 -2.59
N ARG A 194 -19.44 14.05 -2.90
CA ARG A 194 -20.34 15.22 -2.74
C ARG A 194 -20.58 15.58 -1.27
N ARG A 195 -20.72 14.60 -0.39
CA ARG A 195 -21.20 14.80 0.99
C ARG A 195 -20.10 15.00 2.02
N ALA A 196 -18.93 14.40 1.81
CA ALA A 196 -17.78 14.66 2.67
C ALA A 196 -17.32 16.11 2.54
N ASP A 197 -16.81 16.71 3.58
CA ASP A 197 -16.25 18.08 3.55
C ASP A 197 -14.91 18.09 2.82
N LEU A 198 -14.09 17.02 3.02
CA LEU A 198 -12.85 16.77 2.30
C LEU A 198 -12.77 15.28 1.92
N VAL A 199 -12.05 14.99 0.84
CA VAL A 199 -11.71 13.63 0.40
C VAL A 199 -10.21 13.50 0.32
N THR A 200 -9.62 12.51 1.01
CA THR A 200 -8.20 12.21 0.85
C THR A 200 -8.00 10.99 -0.03
N ILE A 201 -6.97 11.03 -0.87
CA ILE A 201 -6.55 9.99 -1.80
C ILE A 201 -5.08 9.69 -1.61
N VAL A 202 -4.59 8.53 -2.06
CA VAL A 202 -3.20 8.10 -1.83
C VAL A 202 -2.24 8.42 -2.98
N SER A 203 -2.76 8.91 -4.10
CA SER A 203 -1.97 9.13 -5.31
C SER A 203 -2.54 10.30 -6.10
N GLU A 204 -1.70 11.24 -6.52
CA GLU A 204 -2.12 12.35 -7.38
C GLU A 204 -2.56 11.87 -8.76
N ASP A 205 -1.88 10.88 -9.34
CA ASP A 205 -2.26 10.30 -10.62
C ASP A 205 -3.62 9.58 -10.57
N SER A 206 -4.07 9.15 -9.39
CA SER A 206 -5.40 8.55 -9.22
C SER A 206 -6.53 9.59 -9.11
N ARG A 207 -6.22 10.90 -9.10
CA ARG A 207 -7.18 12.01 -8.93
C ARG A 207 -8.33 11.95 -9.93
N ASP A 208 -8.05 11.55 -11.17
CA ASP A 208 -9.07 11.43 -12.22
C ASP A 208 -10.17 10.39 -11.90
N LYS A 209 -9.85 9.39 -11.08
CA LYS A 209 -10.82 8.37 -10.62
C LYS A 209 -11.82 8.93 -9.60
N PHE A 210 -11.56 10.15 -9.07
CA PHE A 210 -12.37 10.83 -8.04
C PHE A 210 -12.99 12.15 -8.53
N ARG A 211 -13.06 12.37 -9.84
CA ARG A 211 -13.68 13.56 -10.43
C ARG A 211 -15.20 13.42 -10.52
N CYS A 212 -15.89 13.61 -9.41
CA CYS A 212 -17.34 13.69 -9.43
C CYS A 212 -17.80 15.03 -9.99
N PRO A 213 -18.68 15.09 -11.01
CA PRO A 213 -19.21 16.34 -11.52
C PRO A 213 -19.82 17.23 -10.42
N GLY A 214 -19.40 18.50 -10.37
CA GLY A 214 -19.85 19.48 -9.39
C GLY A 214 -19.12 19.46 -8.06
N VAL A 215 -18.10 18.61 -7.88
CA VAL A 215 -17.21 18.62 -6.72
C VAL A 215 -15.94 19.38 -7.10
N PRO A 216 -15.55 20.44 -6.36
CA PRO A 216 -14.35 21.21 -6.68
C PRO A 216 -13.07 20.40 -6.37
N ASP A 217 -12.03 20.58 -7.20
CA ASP A 217 -10.74 19.88 -7.03
C ASP A 217 -10.06 20.20 -5.68
N SER A 218 -10.31 21.37 -5.11
CA SER A 218 -9.80 21.77 -3.78
C SER A 218 -10.30 20.88 -2.64
N LYS A 219 -11.35 20.08 -2.88
CA LYS A 219 -11.88 19.11 -1.92
C LYS A 219 -11.09 17.80 -1.90
N LEU A 220 -10.34 17.52 -2.97
CA LEU A 220 -9.48 16.33 -3.12
C LEU A 220 -8.06 16.66 -2.68
N ILE A 221 -7.55 15.95 -1.68
CA ILE A 221 -6.21 16.17 -1.12
C ILE A 221 -5.45 14.83 -1.12
N CYS A 222 -4.24 14.82 -1.67
CA CYS A 222 -3.40 13.63 -1.65
C CYS A 222 -2.67 13.51 -0.30
N ILE A 223 -2.93 12.41 0.41
CA ILE A 223 -2.19 11.93 1.58
C ILE A 223 -1.69 10.53 1.25
N PRO A 224 -0.48 10.37 0.70
CA PRO A 224 0.02 9.07 0.25
C PRO A 224 0.19 8.07 1.41
N ASN A 225 0.50 6.83 1.07
CA ASN A 225 1.07 5.91 2.03
C ASN A 225 2.47 6.40 2.42
N GLY A 226 3.01 5.87 3.49
CA GLY A 226 4.30 6.31 4.01
C GLY A 226 5.07 5.21 4.68
N TYR A 227 6.15 5.60 5.35
CA TYR A 227 6.95 4.73 6.19
C TYR A 227 6.90 5.19 7.65
N ASP A 228 7.07 4.22 8.55
CA ASP A 228 7.24 4.50 9.98
C ASP A 228 8.74 4.52 10.31
N PRO A 229 9.31 5.68 10.69
CA PRO A 229 10.73 5.75 11.06
C PRO A 229 11.11 4.80 12.20
N GLU A 230 10.15 4.41 13.04
CA GLU A 230 10.37 3.53 14.19
C GLU A 230 10.28 2.03 13.84
N ASP A 231 9.87 1.67 12.62
CA ASP A 231 9.92 0.27 12.14
C ASP A 231 11.37 -0.22 11.97
N PHE A 232 12.34 0.70 12.05
CA PHE A 232 13.76 0.43 11.97
C PHE A 232 14.49 1.09 13.15
N SER A 233 14.83 0.31 14.15
CA SER A 233 15.90 0.64 15.08
C SER A 233 17.25 0.45 14.38
N GLY A 234 18.22 1.30 14.65
CA GLY A 234 19.50 1.43 13.92
C GLY A 234 20.29 0.15 13.64
N ASP A 235 20.02 -0.95 14.33
CA ASP A 235 20.65 -2.26 14.12
C ASP A 235 20.21 -2.99 12.84
N LEU A 236 19.10 -2.58 12.22
CA LEU A 236 18.62 -3.14 10.96
C LEU A 236 19.28 -2.53 9.71
N LEU A 237 19.94 -1.39 9.86
CA LEU A 237 20.74 -0.76 8.79
C LEU A 237 22.09 -1.48 8.65
N CYS A 238 22.08 -2.81 8.47
CA CYS A 238 23.31 -3.54 8.22
C CYS A 238 24.00 -2.96 6.98
N PRO A 239 25.30 -2.64 7.05
CA PRO A 239 26.05 -2.39 5.82
C PRO A 239 25.95 -3.63 4.95
N GLY A 240 25.75 -3.47 3.64
CA GLY A 240 25.78 -4.58 2.69
C GLY A 240 27.05 -5.42 2.87
N GLU A 241 26.99 -6.71 2.51
CA GLU A 241 28.15 -7.60 2.64
C GLU A 241 29.32 -7.06 1.80
N GLN A 242 30.53 -7.03 2.37
CA GLN A 242 31.73 -6.46 1.70
C GLN A 242 32.49 -7.53 0.90
N ASP A 243 31.78 -8.45 0.27
CA ASP A 243 32.35 -9.58 -0.47
C ASP A 243 32.52 -9.32 -1.98
N GLY A 244 32.23 -8.09 -2.42
CA GLY A 244 32.29 -7.71 -3.85
C GLY A 244 31.20 -8.32 -4.73
N ILE A 245 30.14 -8.90 -4.11
CA ILE A 245 28.98 -9.42 -4.83
C ILE A 245 27.86 -8.36 -4.79
N LEU A 246 27.40 -7.91 -5.95
CA LEU A 246 26.29 -6.98 -6.10
C LEU A 246 24.96 -7.72 -5.92
N ARG A 247 24.17 -7.32 -4.90
CA ARG A 247 22.89 -7.97 -4.55
C ARG A 247 21.71 -7.05 -4.78
N PHE A 248 20.76 -7.57 -5.56
CA PHE A 248 19.44 -6.97 -5.77
C PHE A 248 18.39 -7.74 -4.97
N PHE A 249 17.44 -7.05 -4.38
CA PHE A 249 16.36 -7.69 -3.62
C PHE A 249 14.98 -7.20 -4.05
N TYR A 250 14.08 -8.14 -4.32
CA TYR A 250 12.66 -7.87 -4.53
C TYR A 250 11.79 -8.71 -3.61
N ALA A 251 10.83 -8.07 -2.92
CA ALA A 251 9.83 -8.78 -2.15
C ALA A 251 8.42 -8.43 -2.63
N GLY A 252 7.63 -9.44 -3.00
CA GLY A 252 6.22 -9.27 -3.27
C GLY A 252 5.64 -10.07 -4.42
N THR A 253 4.37 -9.77 -4.72
CA THR A 253 3.61 -10.39 -5.81
C THR A 253 3.99 -9.75 -7.14
N LEU A 254 4.16 -10.57 -8.17
CA LEU A 254 4.46 -10.15 -9.55
C LEU A 254 3.20 -10.02 -10.42
N TYR A 255 2.03 -10.41 -9.88
CA TYR A 255 0.73 -10.36 -10.55
C TYR A 255 0.75 -11.02 -11.94
N ALA A 256 1.24 -12.26 -11.98
CA ALA A 256 1.37 -13.06 -13.20
C ALA A 256 2.15 -12.32 -14.33
N GLY A 257 3.18 -11.57 -13.97
CA GLY A 257 4.05 -10.87 -14.91
C GLY A 257 3.66 -9.42 -15.24
N LYS A 258 2.59 -8.87 -14.63
CA LYS A 258 2.30 -7.41 -14.76
C LYS A 258 3.40 -6.54 -14.14
N ARG A 259 4.10 -7.06 -13.13
CA ARG A 259 5.33 -6.49 -12.58
C ARG A 259 6.50 -7.22 -13.21
N ASP A 260 7.07 -6.63 -14.23
CA ASP A 260 8.03 -7.25 -15.13
C ASP A 260 9.43 -6.73 -14.85
N PHE A 261 10.39 -7.65 -14.65
CA PHE A 261 11.82 -7.35 -14.51
C PHE A 261 12.66 -7.85 -15.68
N THR A 262 12.05 -8.25 -16.79
CA THR A 262 12.73 -8.72 -18.00
C THR A 262 13.81 -7.75 -18.45
N ILE A 263 13.55 -6.44 -18.39
CA ILE A 263 14.49 -5.40 -18.80
C ILE A 263 15.75 -5.34 -17.92
N LEU A 264 15.62 -5.63 -16.62
CA LEU A 264 16.76 -5.72 -15.70
C LEU A 264 17.65 -6.90 -16.07
N PHE A 265 17.05 -8.09 -16.28
CA PHE A 265 17.81 -9.28 -16.66
C PHE A 265 18.47 -9.13 -18.02
N ARG A 266 17.81 -8.47 -18.97
CA ARG A 266 18.40 -8.10 -20.26
C ARG A 266 19.66 -7.25 -20.07
N ALA A 267 19.58 -6.18 -19.29
CA ALA A 267 20.72 -5.29 -19.05
C ALA A 267 21.88 -6.02 -18.35
N LEU A 268 21.58 -6.88 -17.38
CA LEU A 268 22.60 -7.71 -16.71
C LEU A 268 23.25 -8.68 -17.67
N SER A 269 22.48 -9.37 -18.53
CA SER A 269 23.00 -10.31 -19.53
C SER A 269 23.93 -9.61 -20.53
N GLU A 270 23.56 -8.43 -21.03
CA GLU A 270 24.38 -7.65 -21.92
C GLU A 270 25.70 -7.21 -21.28
N LEU A 271 25.65 -6.72 -20.01
CA LEU A 271 26.85 -6.31 -19.25
C LEU A 271 27.77 -7.49 -18.93
N ILE A 272 27.21 -8.69 -18.73
CA ILE A 272 27.98 -9.92 -18.56
C ILE A 272 28.65 -10.31 -19.90
N ALA A 273 27.93 -10.28 -21.02
CA ALA A 273 28.46 -10.58 -22.33
C ALA A 273 29.55 -9.61 -22.75
N GLU A 274 29.48 -8.34 -22.35
CA GLU A 274 30.51 -7.32 -22.54
C GLU A 274 31.74 -7.49 -21.62
N GLY A 275 31.69 -8.46 -20.69
CA GLY A 275 32.79 -8.70 -19.74
C GLY A 275 32.90 -7.64 -18.62
N ILE A 276 31.86 -6.81 -18.45
CA ILE A 276 31.83 -5.75 -17.43
C ILE A 276 31.46 -6.32 -16.08
N ILE A 277 30.42 -7.19 -16.04
CA ILE A 277 29.96 -7.87 -14.84
C ILE A 277 30.39 -9.33 -14.86
N ALA A 278 31.05 -9.80 -13.81
CA ALA A 278 31.33 -11.22 -13.63
C ALA A 278 30.06 -11.92 -13.09
N PRO A 279 29.57 -13.02 -13.72
CA PRO A 279 28.30 -13.65 -13.36
C PRO A 279 28.30 -14.26 -11.95
N ASP A 280 29.45 -14.59 -11.39
CA ASP A 280 29.62 -15.04 -10.00
C ASP A 280 29.56 -13.91 -8.98
N ARG A 281 29.60 -12.63 -9.42
CA ARG A 281 29.59 -11.43 -8.59
C ARG A 281 28.29 -10.64 -8.65
N VAL A 282 27.21 -11.26 -9.07
CA VAL A 282 25.86 -10.66 -9.05
C VAL A 282 24.83 -11.67 -8.54
N ARG A 283 23.87 -11.19 -7.75
CA ARG A 283 22.75 -11.99 -7.20
C ARG A 283 21.45 -11.20 -7.26
N VAL A 284 20.34 -11.92 -7.51
CA VAL A 284 18.99 -11.40 -7.45
C VAL A 284 18.17 -12.26 -6.49
N ASP A 285 17.83 -11.69 -5.36
CA ASP A 285 17.06 -12.35 -4.31
C ASP A 285 15.58 -12.02 -4.44
N TYR A 286 14.72 -13.05 -4.42
CA TYR A 286 13.26 -12.92 -4.50
C TYR A 286 12.58 -13.50 -3.27
N ALA A 287 11.66 -12.73 -2.68
CA ALA A 287 10.77 -13.18 -1.62
C ALA A 287 9.31 -13.00 -2.02
N GLY A 288 8.59 -14.10 -2.23
CA GLY A 288 7.18 -14.06 -2.68
C GLY A 288 6.65 -15.42 -3.11
N ASN A 289 5.40 -15.45 -3.57
CA ASN A 289 4.70 -16.69 -3.94
C ASN A 289 4.76 -17.02 -5.45
N GLU A 290 5.37 -16.17 -6.26
CA GLU A 290 5.39 -16.31 -7.73
C GLU A 290 6.80 -16.51 -8.27
N TRP A 291 7.53 -17.47 -7.67
CA TRP A 291 8.90 -17.78 -8.08
C TRP A 291 9.01 -18.13 -9.57
N SER A 292 8.10 -18.94 -10.09
CA SER A 292 8.11 -19.34 -11.51
C SER A 292 8.03 -18.15 -12.47
N VAL A 293 7.39 -17.05 -12.06
CA VAL A 293 7.36 -15.80 -12.85
C VAL A 293 8.71 -15.09 -12.80
N MET A 294 9.32 -14.95 -11.61
CA MET A 294 10.66 -14.36 -11.48
C MET A 294 11.70 -15.20 -12.22
N GLU A 295 11.63 -16.51 -12.07
CA GLU A 295 12.53 -17.47 -12.76
C GLU A 295 12.41 -17.36 -14.28
N SER A 296 11.20 -17.19 -14.84
CA SER A 296 11.01 -17.02 -16.29
C SER A 296 11.65 -15.77 -16.84
N PHE A 297 11.69 -14.67 -16.08
CA PHE A 297 12.41 -13.45 -16.49
C PHE A 297 13.91 -13.71 -16.59
N ALA A 298 14.49 -14.40 -15.59
CA ALA A 298 15.92 -14.73 -15.59
C ALA A 298 16.30 -15.77 -16.66
N ASP A 299 15.47 -16.81 -16.84
CA ASP A 299 15.68 -17.92 -17.77
C ASP A 299 15.75 -17.43 -19.21
N SER A 300 14.94 -16.41 -19.57
CA SER A 300 14.96 -15.79 -20.90
C SER A 300 16.34 -15.23 -21.30
N PHE A 301 17.25 -15.05 -20.34
CA PHE A 301 18.61 -14.54 -20.54
C PHE A 301 19.70 -15.48 -20.00
N GLY A 302 19.35 -16.71 -19.62
CA GLY A 302 20.30 -17.68 -19.08
C GLY A 302 20.87 -17.31 -17.71
N LEU A 303 20.13 -16.52 -16.91
CA LEU A 303 20.57 -15.95 -15.62
C LEU A 303 19.89 -16.57 -14.40
N THR A 304 19.23 -17.72 -14.53
CA THR A 304 18.55 -18.39 -13.40
C THR A 304 19.51 -18.70 -12.26
N ASN A 305 20.78 -19.00 -12.56
CA ASN A 305 21.83 -19.34 -11.60
C ASN A 305 22.24 -18.18 -10.67
N ILE A 306 21.95 -16.94 -11.03
CA ILE A 306 22.20 -15.77 -10.16
C ILE A 306 21.01 -15.45 -9.24
N CYS A 307 19.89 -16.15 -9.39
CA CYS A 307 18.66 -15.89 -8.66
C CYS A 307 18.50 -16.79 -7.44
N THR A 308 17.98 -16.25 -6.34
CA THR A 308 17.69 -16.99 -5.10
C THR A 308 16.22 -16.81 -4.73
N ASN A 309 15.51 -17.91 -4.48
CA ASN A 309 14.14 -17.92 -4.02
C ASN A 309 14.09 -18.11 -2.49
N HIS A 310 13.58 -17.09 -1.79
CA HIS A 310 13.33 -17.16 -0.34
C HIS A 310 11.90 -17.63 0.01
N GLY A 311 11.02 -17.78 -1.00
CA GLY A 311 9.62 -18.09 -0.77
C GLY A 311 8.86 -16.97 -0.05
N PHE A 312 7.73 -17.33 0.55
CA PHE A 312 6.96 -16.40 1.38
C PHE A 312 7.54 -16.36 2.80
N ILE A 313 8.10 -15.24 3.20
CA ILE A 313 8.78 -15.05 4.49
C ILE A 313 8.12 -13.93 5.30
N PRO A 314 8.27 -13.91 6.64
CA PRO A 314 7.75 -12.84 7.50
C PRO A 314 8.33 -11.47 7.13
N ARG A 315 7.54 -10.39 7.36
CA ARG A 315 7.94 -9.01 7.07
C ARG A 315 9.28 -8.63 7.70
N SER A 316 9.55 -9.03 8.93
CA SER A 316 10.83 -8.77 9.60
C SER A 316 12.03 -9.34 8.82
N ARG A 317 11.88 -10.53 8.26
CA ARG A 317 12.93 -11.16 7.43
C ARG A 317 13.06 -10.47 6.08
N VAL A 318 11.94 -10.00 5.49
CA VAL A 318 11.98 -9.17 4.25
C VAL A 318 12.83 -7.93 4.48
N LEU A 319 12.58 -7.21 5.56
CA LEU A 319 13.31 -5.98 5.90
C LEU A 319 14.79 -6.25 6.17
N GLU A 320 15.11 -7.35 6.84
CA GLU A 320 16.49 -7.78 7.07
C GLU A 320 17.22 -8.06 5.74
N LEU A 321 16.63 -8.85 4.84
CA LEU A 321 17.25 -9.16 3.54
C LEU A 321 17.40 -7.90 2.68
N MET A 322 16.39 -7.02 2.69
CA MET A 322 16.44 -5.75 1.99
C MET A 322 17.57 -4.85 2.52
N SER A 323 17.79 -4.81 3.83
CA SER A 323 18.88 -4.01 4.43
C SER A 323 20.27 -4.56 4.11
N ARG A 324 20.39 -5.89 3.91
CA ARG A 324 21.64 -6.55 3.50
C ARG A 324 21.94 -6.49 2.02
N SER A 325 20.92 -6.23 1.18
CA SER A 325 21.13 -6.04 -0.26
C SER A 325 21.82 -4.71 -0.56
N ASP A 326 22.39 -4.60 -1.74
CA ASP A 326 23.00 -3.36 -2.22
C ASP A 326 21.97 -2.45 -2.88
N CYS A 327 21.00 -3.04 -3.58
CA CYS A 327 19.94 -2.32 -4.26
C CYS A 327 18.59 -3.00 -4.02
N SER A 328 17.55 -2.19 -3.88
CA SER A 328 16.16 -2.65 -3.80
C SER A 328 15.47 -2.57 -5.16
N LEU A 329 14.66 -3.55 -5.49
CA LEU A 329 13.87 -3.57 -6.71
C LEU A 329 12.41 -3.22 -6.41
N VAL A 330 11.81 -2.38 -7.23
CA VAL A 330 10.37 -2.13 -7.21
C VAL A 330 9.83 -2.16 -8.65
N SER A 331 8.65 -2.75 -8.82
CA SER A 331 7.97 -2.70 -10.11
C SER A 331 6.51 -2.30 -9.93
N SER A 332 6.01 -1.55 -10.89
CA SER A 332 4.62 -1.13 -11.01
C SER A 332 4.23 -1.06 -12.50
N HIS A 333 3.01 -0.62 -12.75
CA HIS A 333 2.56 -0.31 -14.10
C HIS A 333 1.95 1.09 -14.14
N ASN A 334 2.02 1.73 -15.32
CA ASN A 334 1.42 3.01 -15.60
C ASN A 334 0.76 2.95 -16.99
N THR A 335 -0.55 2.85 -17.02
CA THR A 335 -1.32 2.76 -18.26
C THR A 335 -2.41 3.83 -18.29
N ALA A 336 -2.89 4.18 -19.49
CA ALA A 336 -3.99 5.13 -19.61
C ALA A 336 -5.25 4.70 -18.83
N ALA A 337 -5.50 3.40 -18.71
CA ALA A 337 -6.63 2.84 -17.96
C ALA A 337 -6.37 2.76 -16.45
N ASP A 338 -5.11 2.62 -16.02
CA ASP A 338 -4.78 2.41 -14.61
C ASP A 338 -3.52 3.19 -14.20
N ARG A 339 -3.73 4.46 -13.89
CA ARG A 339 -2.70 5.39 -13.40
C ARG A 339 -2.71 5.44 -11.87
N GLY A 340 -1.60 5.89 -11.29
CA GLY A 340 -1.48 6.16 -9.86
C GLY A 340 -1.29 4.90 -9.01
N VAL A 341 -0.72 3.85 -9.58
CA VAL A 341 -0.41 2.62 -8.84
C VAL A 341 0.92 2.78 -8.10
N VAL A 342 0.86 3.41 -6.94
CA VAL A 342 2.01 3.57 -6.04
C VAL A 342 1.98 2.45 -5.01
N THR A 343 2.90 1.48 -5.16
CA THR A 343 3.01 0.38 -4.20
C THR A 343 3.56 0.85 -2.85
N GLY A 344 2.95 0.39 -1.74
CA GLY A 344 3.43 0.74 -0.39
C GLY A 344 4.88 0.34 -0.09
N LYS A 345 5.45 -0.59 -0.87
CA LYS A 345 6.85 -1.04 -0.72
C LYS A 345 7.88 0.05 -0.98
N ILE A 346 7.58 1.02 -1.87
CA ILE A 346 8.48 2.13 -2.14
C ILE A 346 8.83 2.90 -0.86
N PHE A 347 7.86 3.06 0.05
CA PHE A 347 8.08 3.79 1.28
C PHE A 347 8.96 3.01 2.26
N GLU A 348 8.83 1.68 2.34
CA GLU A 348 9.76 0.84 3.11
C GLU A 348 11.17 0.87 2.53
N GLN A 349 11.31 0.89 1.20
CA GLN A 349 12.61 1.03 0.53
C GLN A 349 13.24 2.40 0.76
N LEU A 350 12.44 3.47 0.74
CA LEU A 350 12.90 4.81 1.12
C LEU A 350 13.37 4.85 2.57
N LEU A 351 12.70 4.15 3.49
CA LEU A 351 13.13 4.06 4.89
C LEU A 351 14.50 3.38 5.01
N ILE A 352 14.70 2.26 4.33
CA ILE A 352 15.97 1.52 4.34
C ILE A 352 17.10 2.32 3.70
N GLY A 353 16.78 3.13 2.70
CA GLY A 353 17.72 4.07 2.11
C GLY A 353 18.75 3.44 1.17
N LYS A 354 18.56 2.18 0.72
CA LYS A 354 19.37 1.58 -0.35
C LYS A 354 18.95 2.14 -1.70
N PRO A 355 19.86 2.20 -2.69
CA PRO A 355 19.49 2.56 -4.05
C PRO A 355 18.35 1.70 -4.58
N ILE A 356 17.40 2.33 -5.28
CA ILE A 356 16.19 1.71 -5.80
C ILE A 356 16.26 1.62 -7.31
N ILE A 357 15.97 0.45 -7.87
CA ILE A 357 15.69 0.29 -9.29
C ILE A 357 14.18 0.15 -9.44
N ALA A 358 13.55 1.17 -10.01
CA ALA A 358 12.13 1.16 -10.32
C ALA A 358 11.90 0.79 -11.79
N VAL A 359 11.15 -0.30 -12.02
CA VAL A 359 10.78 -0.76 -13.37
C VAL A 359 9.28 -0.59 -13.53
N ILE A 360 8.88 0.27 -14.45
CA ILE A 360 7.49 0.64 -14.70
C ILE A 360 7.08 0.17 -16.10
N SER A 361 6.16 -0.79 -16.13
CA SER A 361 5.56 -1.29 -17.37
C SER A 361 4.37 -0.42 -17.78
N GLY A 362 3.98 -0.45 -19.04
CA GLY A 362 2.78 0.22 -19.52
C GLY A 362 3.04 1.15 -20.71
N ASP A 363 2.03 1.97 -21.02
CA ASP A 363 2.01 2.84 -22.21
C ASP A 363 2.07 4.35 -21.87
N MET A 364 2.08 4.69 -20.57
CA MET A 364 2.14 6.08 -20.12
C MET A 364 3.47 6.38 -19.43
N PRO A 365 4.17 7.48 -19.81
CA PRO A 365 5.35 7.96 -19.10
C PRO A 365 4.97 8.69 -17.81
N ASP A 366 5.99 9.16 -17.10
CA ASP A 366 5.88 10.04 -15.92
C ASP A 366 5.00 9.47 -14.81
N SER A 367 5.21 8.19 -14.46
CA SER A 367 4.51 7.54 -13.35
C SER A 367 4.80 8.23 -12.03
N GLU A 368 3.81 8.33 -11.15
CA GLU A 368 3.99 8.91 -9.81
C GLU A 368 5.04 8.13 -8.99
N LEU A 369 5.09 6.79 -9.11
CA LEU A 369 6.12 6.00 -8.46
C LEU A 369 7.52 6.37 -8.95
N GLY A 370 7.69 6.53 -10.26
CA GLY A 370 8.94 7.02 -10.85
C GLY A 370 9.29 8.42 -10.37
N GLY A 371 8.31 9.31 -10.27
CA GLY A 371 8.45 10.65 -9.72
C GLY A 371 8.97 10.63 -8.28
N ILE A 372 8.42 9.77 -7.41
CA ILE A 372 8.89 9.61 -6.02
C ILE A 372 10.38 9.21 -5.97
N VAL A 373 10.79 8.25 -6.81
CA VAL A 373 12.20 7.80 -6.85
C VAL A 373 13.14 8.92 -7.32
N ARG A 374 12.74 9.64 -8.39
CA ARG A 374 13.53 10.77 -8.93
C ARG A 374 13.61 11.93 -7.93
N ASP A 375 12.48 12.34 -7.34
CA ASP A 375 12.42 13.44 -6.38
C ASP A 375 13.23 13.17 -5.13
N CYS A 376 13.16 11.97 -4.60
CA CYS A 376 13.96 11.57 -3.44
C CYS A 376 15.42 11.26 -3.79
N ARG A 377 15.84 11.31 -5.07
CA ARG A 377 17.15 10.87 -5.55
C ARG A 377 17.48 9.45 -5.07
N ALA A 378 16.46 8.59 -5.03
CA ALA A 378 16.57 7.28 -4.38
C ALA A 378 17.21 6.20 -5.28
N GLY A 379 17.50 6.49 -6.55
CA GLY A 379 18.07 5.54 -7.47
C GLY A 379 17.71 5.80 -8.93
N ILE A 380 17.46 4.74 -9.70
CA ILE A 380 17.19 4.80 -11.14
C ILE A 380 15.74 4.35 -11.46
N VAL A 381 15.15 4.98 -12.47
CA VAL A 381 13.81 4.65 -12.98
C VAL A 381 13.93 4.24 -14.43
N TYR A 382 13.29 3.13 -14.77
CA TYR A 382 13.00 2.71 -16.14
C TYR A 382 11.49 2.72 -16.35
N GLU A 383 11.02 3.45 -17.35
CA GLU A 383 9.64 3.45 -17.80
C GLU A 383 9.55 2.91 -19.22
N GLN A 384 8.72 1.91 -19.45
CA GLN A 384 8.63 1.22 -20.75
C GLN A 384 8.37 2.17 -21.92
N PRO A 385 7.50 3.19 -21.84
CA PRO A 385 7.28 4.13 -22.93
C PRO A 385 8.51 5.04 -23.21
N CYS A 386 9.45 5.14 -22.26
CA CYS A 386 10.69 5.92 -22.40
C CYS A 386 11.91 5.01 -22.69
N HIS A 387 11.70 3.82 -23.27
CA HIS A 387 12.72 2.80 -23.45
C HIS A 387 14.03 3.34 -24.08
N GLU A 388 13.92 4.17 -25.12
CA GLU A 388 15.09 4.68 -25.87
C GLU A 388 16.03 5.52 -25.00
N THR A 389 15.51 6.17 -23.96
CA THR A 389 16.29 7.00 -23.03
C THR A 389 16.62 6.25 -21.74
N ASP A 390 15.65 5.52 -21.19
CA ASP A 390 15.76 4.92 -19.86
C ASP A 390 16.57 3.63 -19.86
N TYR A 391 16.55 2.86 -20.95
CA TYR A 391 17.32 1.63 -21.03
C TYR A 391 18.83 1.86 -21.05
N PRO A 392 19.39 2.76 -21.89
CA PRO A 392 20.79 3.11 -21.81
C PRO A 392 21.21 3.67 -20.45
N ALA A 393 20.34 4.50 -19.83
CA ALA A 393 20.60 5.05 -18.51
C ALA A 393 20.62 3.95 -17.42
N LEU A 394 19.67 3.00 -17.45
CA LEU A 394 19.65 1.84 -16.55
C LEU A 394 20.93 1.00 -16.70
N LYS A 395 21.33 0.71 -17.93
CA LYS A 395 22.54 -0.10 -18.22
C LYS A 395 23.81 0.61 -17.71
N GLN A 396 23.92 1.90 -17.96
CA GLN A 396 25.05 2.71 -17.46
C GLN A 396 25.08 2.75 -15.93
N TRP A 397 23.93 2.95 -15.29
CA TRP A 397 23.80 2.97 -13.84
C TRP A 397 24.18 1.60 -13.22
N LEU A 398 23.73 0.49 -13.79
CA LEU A 398 24.13 -0.87 -13.36
C LEU A 398 25.63 -1.09 -13.44
N ARG A 399 26.27 -0.61 -14.50
CA ARG A 399 27.72 -0.64 -14.65
C ARG A 399 28.42 0.13 -13.54
N GLU A 400 27.95 1.34 -13.23
CA GLU A 400 28.53 2.22 -12.19
C GLU A 400 28.42 1.61 -10.82
N VAL A 401 27.24 1.11 -10.41
CA VAL A 401 27.05 0.50 -9.10
C VAL A 401 27.82 -0.81 -8.95
N TYR A 402 27.99 -1.59 -10.04
CA TYR A 402 28.82 -2.79 -10.02
C TYR A 402 30.29 -2.44 -9.80
N ILE A 403 30.84 -1.48 -10.55
CA ILE A 403 32.21 -1.01 -10.38
C ILE A 403 32.41 -0.48 -8.96
N GLN A 404 31.48 0.34 -8.46
CA GLN A 404 31.53 0.85 -7.10
C GLN A 404 31.57 -0.30 -6.08
N LYS A 405 30.68 -1.30 -6.23
CA LYS A 405 30.62 -2.46 -5.33
C LYS A 405 31.94 -3.24 -5.32
N VAL A 406 32.51 -3.53 -6.49
CA VAL A 406 33.75 -4.29 -6.60
C VAL A 406 34.96 -3.53 -6.06
N THR A 407 34.99 -2.20 -6.25
CA THR A 407 36.13 -1.37 -5.85
C THR A 407 36.09 -0.94 -4.38
N THR A 408 34.89 -0.64 -3.84
CA THR A 408 34.73 -0.10 -2.48
C THR A 408 34.08 -1.07 -1.51
N GLY A 409 33.59 -2.21 -1.98
CA GLY A 409 32.84 -3.20 -1.19
C GLY A 409 31.38 -2.81 -0.91
N ARG A 410 30.92 -1.61 -1.29
CA ARG A 410 29.57 -1.11 -1.00
C ARG A 410 29.02 -0.28 -2.16
N VAL A 411 27.71 -0.13 -2.22
CA VAL A 411 27.03 0.82 -3.09
C VAL A 411 26.51 1.99 -2.25
N GLU A 412 26.84 3.19 -2.63
CA GLU A 412 26.42 4.40 -1.90
C GLU A 412 25.04 4.84 -2.37
N SER A 413 24.21 5.25 -1.43
CA SER A 413 22.90 5.81 -1.72
C SER A 413 22.98 7.30 -1.99
N THR A 414 22.29 7.77 -3.00
CA THR A 414 22.11 9.19 -3.32
C THR A 414 20.84 9.77 -2.73
N LEU A 415 20.10 8.98 -1.94
CA LEU A 415 18.84 9.37 -1.32
C LEU A 415 18.96 10.69 -0.55
N ASP A 416 18.07 11.63 -0.86
CA ASP A 416 17.93 12.89 -0.12
C ASP A 416 17.03 12.68 1.12
N PRO A 417 17.58 12.73 2.35
CA PRO A 417 16.81 12.52 3.57
C PRO A 417 15.71 13.55 3.79
N ARG A 418 15.89 14.80 3.33
CA ARG A 418 14.89 15.87 3.49
C ARG A 418 13.68 15.63 2.60
N ARG A 419 13.92 15.22 1.35
CA ARG A 419 12.85 14.91 0.41
C ARG A 419 12.10 13.64 0.80
N ARG A 420 12.81 12.64 1.34
CA ARG A 420 12.21 11.42 1.88
C ARG A 420 11.25 11.70 3.04
N GLU A 421 11.60 12.66 3.93
CA GLU A 421 10.86 12.92 5.17
C GLU A 421 9.37 13.25 4.94
N GLN A 422 9.02 13.86 3.81
CA GLN A 422 7.61 14.13 3.46
C GLN A 422 6.71 12.89 3.42
N TYR A 423 7.30 11.69 3.24
CA TYR A 423 6.62 10.41 3.21
C TYR A 423 6.65 9.68 4.57
N SER A 424 7.17 10.28 5.63
CA SER A 424 7.07 9.70 6.97
C SER A 424 5.64 9.81 7.49
N TYR A 425 5.15 8.78 8.19
CA TYR A 425 3.83 8.88 8.82
C TYR A 425 3.77 10.00 9.86
N ALA A 426 4.91 10.43 10.41
CA ALA A 426 4.99 11.59 11.28
C ALA A 426 4.55 12.88 10.54
N GLN A 427 5.06 13.10 9.33
CA GLN A 427 4.67 14.27 8.52
C GLN A 427 3.26 14.12 7.94
N LEU A 428 2.91 12.94 7.45
CA LEU A 428 1.58 12.68 6.88
C LEU A 428 0.47 12.88 7.92
N SER A 429 0.70 12.46 9.17
CA SER A 429 -0.26 12.67 10.27
C SER A 429 -0.39 14.15 10.66
N ARG A 430 0.68 14.95 10.59
CA ARG A 430 0.62 16.40 10.81
C ARG A 430 -0.23 17.08 9.72
N ARG A 431 -0.03 16.70 8.45
CA ARG A 431 -0.86 17.18 7.34
C ARG A 431 -2.33 16.80 7.53
N LEU A 432 -2.60 15.56 7.92
CA LEU A 432 -3.96 15.10 8.21
C LEU A 432 -4.58 15.86 9.39
N PHE A 433 -3.82 16.07 10.46
CA PHE A 433 -4.30 16.82 11.64
C PHE A 433 -4.67 18.26 11.28
N ALA A 434 -3.88 18.95 10.46
CA ALA A 434 -4.21 20.27 9.97
C ALA A 434 -5.54 20.30 9.18
N LEU A 435 -5.82 19.25 8.40
CA LEU A 435 -7.10 19.11 7.68
C LEU A 435 -8.29 18.88 8.61
N MET A 436 -8.07 18.28 9.78
CA MET A 436 -9.09 18.05 10.82
C MET A 436 -9.45 19.31 11.61
N GLY A 437 -8.77 20.43 11.39
CA GLY A 437 -8.98 21.68 12.11
C GLY A 437 -8.01 21.86 13.28
N GLY A 438 -6.99 21.01 13.39
CA GLY A 438 -5.91 21.19 14.36
C GLY A 438 -5.12 22.46 14.10
N ALA A 439 -4.63 23.09 15.16
CA ALA A 439 -3.75 24.26 15.02
C ALA A 439 -2.46 23.84 14.31
N GLN A 440 -2.14 24.49 13.19
CA GLN A 440 -0.83 24.34 12.56
C GLN A 440 0.24 24.78 13.54
N CYS A 441 1.15 23.90 13.93
CA CYS A 441 2.45 24.33 14.38
C CYS A 441 3.05 25.16 13.24
N LYS A 442 3.32 26.46 13.50
CA LYS A 442 3.92 27.40 12.53
C LYS A 442 5.38 27.02 12.31
N GLU A 443 5.65 25.90 11.69
CA GLU A 443 6.98 25.58 11.19
C GLU A 443 6.83 24.93 9.80
N THR A 444 7.11 25.77 8.82
CA THR A 444 7.55 25.50 7.44
C THR A 444 6.62 24.67 6.53
N LEU A 445 5.92 25.41 5.70
CA LEU A 445 5.59 25.00 4.30
C LEU A 445 6.86 25.08 3.45
#